data_0fc6f9b4543ced290d6f7aee9341704b
#
_entry.id   0fc6f9b4543ced290d6f7aee9341704b
#
_cell.length_a   1.000
_cell.length_b   1.000
_cell.length_c   1.000
_cell.angle_alpha   90.00
_cell.angle_beta   90.00
_cell.angle_gamma   90.00
#
_symmetry.space_group_name_H-M   'P 1'
#
loop_
_entity.id
_entity.type
_entity.pdbx_description
1 polymer ?
#
loop_
_entity_poly.entity_id
_entity_poly.type
_entity_poly.pdbx_seq_one_letter_code
_entity_poly.pdbx_strand_id
1 'polypeptide(L)'
;METYKAHETAVIDPGCTIGDGTHIWHFSHIMPGCTIGRNCNIGQNVVISPLVVLGNNVKVQNNVSVYTGVTCGDDVFLGPSCVFTNVVNPRSAVSRKDQYLKTHVGKGASIGANATIVCGHTIGEYAMIG
;
A
#
# COMPACT_ATOMS: atom_id res chain seq x y z
N MET A 1 21.62 -8.95 -6.79
CA MET A 1 21.09 -10.03 -5.93
C MET A 1 19.93 -9.49 -5.11
N GLU A 2 18.89 -10.23 -5.11
CA GLU A 2 17.70 -9.87 -4.39
C GLU A 2 17.90 -10.05 -2.88
N THR A 3 17.50 -9.09 -2.07
CA THR A 3 17.78 -9.11 -0.64
C THR A 3 16.58 -8.74 0.22
N TYR A 4 15.38 -8.75 -0.34
CA TYR A 4 14.19 -8.64 0.51
C TYR A 4 13.86 -9.99 1.13
N LYS A 5 13.11 -9.96 2.21
CA LYS A 5 12.67 -11.17 2.91
C LYS A 5 11.16 -11.21 2.95
N ALA A 6 10.60 -12.37 2.65
CA ALA A 6 9.16 -12.59 2.75
C ALA A 6 8.93 -13.87 3.56
N HIS A 7 7.98 -13.81 4.49
CA HIS A 7 7.58 -15.01 5.22
C HIS A 7 6.98 -16.02 4.23
N GLU A 8 7.14 -17.30 4.53
CA GLU A 8 6.70 -18.37 3.62
C GLU A 8 5.19 -18.34 3.34
N THR A 9 4.40 -17.76 4.22
CA THR A 9 2.96 -17.62 4.01
C THR A 9 2.58 -16.41 3.16
N ALA A 10 3.53 -15.51 2.87
CA ALA A 10 3.25 -14.36 2.01
C ALA A 10 3.20 -14.81 0.56
N VAL A 11 2.32 -14.18 -0.21
CA VAL A 11 2.20 -14.44 -1.65
C VAL A 11 2.68 -13.20 -2.39
N ILE A 12 3.70 -13.36 -3.23
CA ILE A 12 4.22 -12.28 -4.06
C ILE A 12 4.05 -12.70 -5.51
N ASP A 13 3.15 -12.00 -6.20
CA ASP A 13 2.83 -12.31 -7.58
C ASP A 13 3.94 -11.85 -8.52
N PRO A 14 4.00 -12.40 -9.73
CA PRO A 14 5.03 -12.02 -10.69
C PRO A 14 4.99 -10.53 -11.06
N GLY A 15 6.14 -10.00 -11.47
CA GLY A 15 6.25 -8.64 -11.99
C GLY A 15 6.41 -7.57 -10.91
N CYS A 16 6.55 -7.95 -9.65
CA CYS A 16 6.81 -7.00 -8.58
C CYS A 16 8.30 -6.65 -8.51
N THR A 17 8.60 -5.40 -8.19
CA THR A 17 9.94 -4.93 -7.89
C THR A 17 10.00 -4.58 -6.41
N ILE A 18 10.84 -5.26 -5.66
CA ILE A 18 10.93 -5.09 -4.21
C ILE A 18 12.39 -4.82 -3.84
N GLY A 19 12.62 -3.68 -3.18
CA GLY A 19 13.96 -3.23 -2.86
C GLY A 19 14.59 -3.99 -1.69
N ASP A 20 15.90 -3.81 -1.57
CA ASP A 20 16.71 -4.46 -0.55
C ASP A 20 16.26 -4.05 0.84
N GLY A 21 16.33 -4.98 1.77
CA GLY A 21 16.01 -4.73 3.17
C GLY A 21 14.53 -4.67 3.50
N THR A 22 13.67 -4.80 2.50
CA THR A 22 12.22 -4.87 2.72
C THR A 22 11.86 -6.22 3.31
N HIS A 23 10.91 -6.20 4.25
CA HIS A 23 10.43 -7.40 4.92
C HIS A 23 8.92 -7.49 4.79
N ILE A 24 8.44 -8.64 4.31
CA ILE A 24 7.02 -8.90 4.12
C ILE A 24 6.62 -10.03 5.05
N TRP A 25 5.65 -9.76 5.92
CA TRP A 25 5.30 -10.66 6.99
C TRP A 25 4.18 -11.63 6.59
N HIS A 26 3.59 -12.30 7.57
CA HIS A 26 2.67 -13.42 7.39
C HIS A 26 1.40 -13.04 6.63
N PHE A 27 0.98 -13.88 5.71
CA PHE A 27 -0.31 -13.84 5.03
C PHE A 27 -0.57 -12.57 4.22
N SER A 28 0.47 -11.83 3.90
CA SER A 28 0.33 -10.66 3.04
C SER A 28 0.38 -11.06 1.58
N HIS A 29 -0.35 -10.31 0.74
CA HIS A 29 -0.42 -10.57 -0.69
C HIS A 29 0.03 -9.32 -1.46
N ILE A 30 1.12 -9.44 -2.18
CA ILE A 30 1.64 -8.40 -3.06
C ILE A 30 1.25 -8.79 -4.47
N MET A 31 0.34 -8.04 -5.07
CA MET A 31 -0.26 -8.37 -6.35
C MET A 31 0.60 -7.88 -7.52
N PRO A 32 0.31 -8.30 -8.77
CA PRO A 32 1.24 -8.08 -9.87
C PRO A 32 1.58 -6.62 -10.15
N GLY A 33 2.82 -6.37 -10.53
CA GLY A 33 3.25 -5.07 -11.01
C GLY A 33 3.50 -4.02 -9.94
N CYS A 34 3.49 -4.40 -8.65
CA CYS A 34 3.77 -3.47 -7.58
C CYS A 34 5.25 -3.09 -7.56
N THR A 35 5.53 -1.86 -7.15
CA THR A 35 6.90 -1.39 -6.90
C THR A 35 6.99 -1.00 -5.43
N ILE A 36 7.85 -1.69 -4.70
CA ILE A 36 8.08 -1.44 -3.28
C ILE A 36 9.56 -1.10 -3.12
N GLY A 37 9.85 0.01 -2.48
CA GLY A 37 11.21 0.49 -2.31
C GLY A 37 12.01 -0.32 -1.31
N ARG A 38 13.11 0.27 -0.83
CA ARG A 38 14.03 -0.36 0.11
C ARG A 38 13.60 -0.12 1.55
N ASN A 39 13.97 -1.06 2.42
CA ASN A 39 13.78 -0.95 3.87
C ASN A 39 12.32 -0.73 4.27
N CYS A 40 11.39 -1.23 3.49
CA CYS A 40 9.98 -1.21 3.84
C CYS A 40 9.65 -2.34 4.80
N ASN A 41 8.63 -2.14 5.60
CA ASN A 41 8.11 -3.21 6.46
C ASN A 41 6.62 -3.39 6.16
N ILE A 42 6.29 -4.49 5.56
CA ILE A 42 4.90 -4.84 5.21
C ILE A 42 4.42 -5.84 6.26
N GLY A 43 3.51 -5.41 7.10
CA GLY A 43 3.02 -6.20 8.23
C GLY A 43 2.19 -7.40 7.81
N GLN A 44 1.46 -7.98 8.77
CA GLN A 44 0.67 -9.18 8.53
C GLN A 44 -0.68 -8.84 7.89
N ASN A 45 -1.14 -9.73 7.04
CA ASN A 45 -2.46 -9.66 6.43
C ASN A 45 -2.69 -8.33 5.69
N VAL A 46 -1.69 -7.93 4.91
CA VAL A 46 -1.71 -6.70 4.12
C VAL A 46 -2.00 -7.08 2.67
N VAL A 47 -2.83 -6.29 2.01
CA VAL A 47 -3.09 -6.43 0.58
C VAL A 47 -2.50 -5.22 -0.13
N ILE A 48 -1.56 -5.46 -1.03
CA ILE A 48 -1.03 -4.43 -1.92
C ILE A 48 -1.52 -4.78 -3.32
N SER A 49 -2.49 -4.02 -3.81
CA SER A 49 -3.16 -4.30 -5.09
C SER A 49 -2.25 -4.00 -6.28
N PRO A 50 -2.60 -4.47 -7.49
CA PRO A 50 -1.73 -4.30 -8.64
C PRO A 50 -1.31 -2.85 -8.88
N LEU A 51 -0.06 -2.68 -9.31
CA LEU A 51 0.50 -1.40 -9.74
C LEU A 51 0.66 -0.35 -8.65
N VAL A 52 0.47 -0.70 -7.39
CA VAL A 52 0.75 0.21 -6.27
C VAL A 52 2.24 0.50 -6.20
N VAL A 53 2.59 1.74 -5.86
CA VAL A 53 3.97 2.16 -5.69
C VAL A 53 4.17 2.63 -4.26
N LEU A 54 5.12 2.01 -3.56
CA LEU A 54 5.57 2.44 -2.24
C LEU A 54 7.02 2.87 -2.36
N GLY A 55 7.35 4.03 -1.82
CA GLY A 55 8.72 4.53 -1.78
C GLY A 55 9.59 3.73 -0.80
N ASN A 56 10.70 4.33 -0.37
CA ASN A 56 11.62 3.71 0.57
C ASN A 56 11.16 3.92 2.00
N ASN A 57 11.50 3.00 2.89
CA ASN A 57 11.22 3.10 4.32
C ASN A 57 9.74 3.33 4.63
N VAL A 58 8.87 2.72 3.85
CA VAL A 58 7.43 2.78 4.10
C VAL A 58 7.08 1.68 5.09
N LYS A 59 6.31 2.02 6.11
CA LYS A 59 5.85 1.05 7.10
C LYS A 59 4.35 0.86 6.95
N VAL A 60 3.97 -0.34 6.57
CA VAL A 60 2.56 -0.73 6.45
C VAL A 60 2.26 -1.66 7.59
N GLN A 61 1.38 -1.25 8.48
CA GLN A 61 1.03 -2.03 9.66
C GLN A 61 0.05 -3.14 9.29
N ASN A 62 -0.36 -3.93 10.28
CA ASN A 62 -1.20 -5.10 10.04
C ASN A 62 -2.60 -4.73 9.52
N ASN A 63 -3.15 -5.60 8.70
CA ASN A 63 -4.54 -5.51 8.22
C ASN A 63 -4.82 -4.25 7.39
N VAL A 64 -3.86 -3.80 6.62
CA VAL A 64 -4.01 -2.64 5.73
C VAL A 64 -4.29 -3.13 4.32
N SER A 65 -5.23 -2.47 3.65
CA SER A 65 -5.47 -2.70 2.23
C SER A 65 -5.11 -1.44 1.45
N VAL A 66 -4.18 -1.59 0.51
CA VAL A 66 -3.73 -0.51 -0.36
C VAL A 66 -4.13 -0.88 -1.78
N TYR A 67 -5.14 -0.21 -2.31
CA TYR A 67 -5.72 -0.58 -3.60
C TYR A 67 -5.04 0.11 -4.77
N THR A 68 -5.27 -0.43 -5.97
CA THR A 68 -4.72 0.10 -7.22
C THR A 68 -5.04 1.60 -7.35
N GLY A 69 -4.05 2.38 -7.73
CA GLY A 69 -4.16 3.83 -7.85
C GLY A 69 -3.45 4.58 -6.72
N VAL A 70 -3.02 3.89 -5.68
CA VAL A 70 -2.32 4.52 -4.54
C VAL A 70 -0.82 4.54 -4.80
N THR A 71 -0.20 5.69 -4.54
CA THR A 71 1.25 5.83 -4.50
C THR A 71 1.65 6.47 -3.18
N CYS A 72 2.73 6.00 -2.59
CA CYS A 72 3.28 6.56 -1.35
C CYS A 72 4.71 7.01 -1.57
N GLY A 73 5.04 8.19 -1.10
CA GLY A 73 6.42 8.66 -1.05
C GLY A 73 7.23 7.93 0.01
N ASP A 74 8.49 8.36 0.19
CA ASP A 74 9.36 7.77 1.21
C ASP A 74 8.86 8.09 2.62
N ASP A 75 9.23 7.24 3.58
CA ASP A 75 8.99 7.49 5.01
C ASP A 75 7.52 7.60 5.39
N VAL A 76 6.62 7.03 4.61
CA VAL A 76 5.20 7.02 4.92
C VAL A 76 4.88 5.92 5.92
N PHE A 77 4.03 6.23 6.89
CA PHE A 77 3.52 5.28 7.87
C PHE A 77 2.03 5.05 7.65
N LEU A 78 1.65 3.80 7.41
CA LEU A 78 0.24 3.41 7.28
C LEU A 78 -0.15 2.62 8.50
N GLY A 79 -0.98 3.22 9.35
CA GLY A 79 -1.39 2.64 10.63
C GLY A 79 -2.24 1.38 10.48
N PRO A 80 -2.34 0.56 11.54
CA PRO A 80 -3.06 -0.71 11.46
C PRO A 80 -4.52 -0.51 11.08
N SER A 81 -4.98 -1.36 10.20
CA SER A 81 -6.37 -1.37 9.74
C SER A 81 -6.81 -0.11 9.00
N CYS A 82 -5.89 0.76 8.61
CA CYS A 82 -6.27 1.84 7.69
C CYS A 82 -6.57 1.24 6.32
N VAL A 83 -7.36 1.94 5.54
CA VAL A 83 -7.79 1.45 4.23
C VAL A 83 -7.87 2.59 3.23
N PHE A 84 -7.49 2.28 1.99
CA PHE A 84 -7.67 3.18 0.86
C PHE A 84 -8.83 2.69 0.01
N THR A 85 -9.53 3.60 -0.62
CA THR A 85 -10.50 3.25 -1.65
C THR A 85 -9.96 3.63 -3.02
N ASN A 86 -10.62 3.21 -4.09
CA ASN A 86 -10.23 3.63 -5.43
C ASN A 86 -11.44 3.93 -6.32
N VAL A 87 -12.64 3.81 -5.78
CA VAL A 87 -13.89 4.14 -6.46
C VAL A 87 -14.73 4.96 -5.49
N VAL A 88 -15.30 6.08 -5.98
CA VAL A 88 -16.06 7.00 -5.13
C VAL A 88 -17.40 6.41 -4.72
N ASN A 89 -18.06 5.70 -5.64
CA ASN A 89 -19.41 5.20 -5.41
C ASN A 89 -19.56 3.76 -5.87
N PRO A 90 -18.98 2.82 -5.12
CA PRO A 90 -19.02 1.41 -5.50
C PRO A 90 -20.45 0.86 -5.47
N ARG A 91 -20.73 -0.03 -6.42
CA ARG A 91 -21.99 -0.78 -6.48
C ARG A 91 -21.71 -2.17 -7.01
N SER A 92 -22.19 -3.20 -6.33
CA SER A 92 -21.92 -4.57 -6.77
C SER A 92 -22.45 -4.87 -8.16
N ALA A 93 -23.61 -4.31 -8.49
CA ALA A 93 -24.25 -4.58 -9.78
C ALA A 93 -23.66 -3.79 -10.95
N VAL A 94 -22.76 -2.86 -10.69
CA VAL A 94 -22.18 -1.97 -11.70
C VAL A 94 -20.67 -2.02 -11.59
N SER A 95 -19.97 -2.47 -12.63
CA SER A 95 -18.52 -2.44 -12.65
C SER A 95 -18.03 -1.00 -12.81
N ARG A 96 -17.07 -0.61 -11.95
CA ARG A 96 -16.43 0.69 -12.03
C ARG A 96 -14.90 0.55 -12.13
N LYS A 97 -14.43 -0.57 -12.63
CA LYS A 97 -12.99 -0.85 -12.71
C LYS A 97 -12.25 0.12 -13.63
N ASP A 98 -12.94 0.79 -14.52
CA ASP A 98 -12.37 1.82 -15.37
C ASP A 98 -12.47 3.23 -14.77
N GLN A 99 -12.97 3.35 -13.54
CA GLN A 99 -13.21 4.61 -12.86
C GLN A 99 -12.36 4.75 -11.59
N TYR A 100 -11.24 4.05 -11.52
CA TYR A 100 -10.34 4.17 -10.38
C TYR A 100 -9.72 5.55 -10.34
N LEU A 101 -9.76 6.18 -9.17
CA LEU A 101 -9.12 7.46 -8.93
C LEU A 101 -7.82 7.25 -8.17
N LYS A 102 -6.83 8.04 -8.53
CA LYS A 102 -5.50 7.96 -7.92
C LYS A 102 -5.47 8.69 -6.59
N THR A 103 -4.65 8.18 -5.68
CA THR A 103 -4.40 8.80 -4.37
C THR A 103 -2.90 8.81 -4.15
N HIS A 104 -2.35 9.96 -3.79
CA HIS A 104 -0.94 10.08 -3.48
C HIS A 104 -0.74 10.47 -2.03
N VAL A 105 0.12 9.73 -1.34
CA VAL A 105 0.51 10.02 0.04
C VAL A 105 1.93 10.56 0.02
N GLY A 106 2.08 11.80 0.45
CA GLY A 106 3.35 12.51 0.39
C GLY A 106 4.36 11.98 1.38
N LYS A 107 5.63 12.27 1.10
CA LYS A 107 6.76 11.85 1.91
C LYS A 107 6.53 12.18 3.38
N GLY A 108 6.82 11.23 4.26
CA GLY A 108 6.78 11.43 5.70
C GLY A 108 5.40 11.51 6.32
N ALA A 109 4.33 11.35 5.53
CA ALA A 109 2.97 11.39 6.08
C ALA A 109 2.69 10.15 6.91
N SER A 110 1.84 10.31 7.93
CA SER A 110 1.39 9.22 8.79
C SER A 110 -0.13 9.14 8.75
N ILE A 111 -0.64 7.94 8.49
CA ILE A 111 -2.07 7.67 8.49
C ILE A 111 -2.38 6.87 9.76
N GLY A 112 -3.30 7.37 10.56
CA GLY A 112 -3.66 6.75 11.84
C GLY A 112 -4.42 5.44 11.68
N ALA A 113 -4.48 4.67 12.77
CA ALA A 113 -5.18 3.40 12.81
C ALA A 113 -6.66 3.59 12.46
N ASN A 114 -7.20 2.64 11.70
CA ASN A 114 -8.61 2.63 11.27
C ASN A 114 -9.04 3.80 10.38
N ALA A 115 -8.11 4.63 9.93
CA ALA A 115 -8.46 5.73 9.04
C ALA A 115 -8.88 5.19 7.67
N THR A 116 -9.83 5.85 7.05
CA THR A 116 -10.24 5.57 5.68
C THR A 116 -9.82 6.74 4.80
N ILE A 117 -9.04 6.45 3.77
CA ILE A 117 -8.59 7.46 2.82
C ILE A 117 -9.42 7.31 1.55
N VAL A 118 -10.32 8.26 1.33
CA VAL A 118 -11.14 8.27 0.12
C VAL A 118 -10.27 8.66 -1.06
N CYS A 119 -10.46 7.98 -2.17
CA CYS A 119 -9.65 8.14 -3.37
C CYS A 119 -9.80 9.53 -4.01
N GLY A 120 -8.83 9.87 -4.85
CA GLY A 120 -8.86 11.11 -5.62
C GLY A 120 -8.23 12.30 -4.93
N HIS A 121 -7.48 12.08 -3.85
CA HIS A 121 -6.89 13.16 -3.06
C HIS A 121 -5.39 12.95 -2.89
N THR A 122 -4.70 14.02 -2.56
CA THR A 122 -3.30 13.98 -2.16
C THR A 122 -3.20 14.29 -0.68
N ILE A 123 -2.51 13.41 0.04
CA ILE A 123 -2.13 13.66 1.43
C ILE A 123 -0.78 14.35 1.39
N GLY A 124 -0.70 15.54 1.98
CA GLY A 124 0.53 16.35 1.92
C GLY A 124 1.69 15.72 2.67
N GLU A 125 2.91 16.19 2.33
CA GLU A 125 4.11 15.71 3.00
C GLU A 125 4.03 15.99 4.49
N TYR A 126 4.47 15.02 5.29
CA TYR A 126 4.52 15.07 6.75
C TYR A 126 3.16 15.30 7.42
N ALA A 127 2.06 15.12 6.70
CA ALA A 127 0.72 15.23 7.29
C ALA A 127 0.48 14.12 8.30
N MET A 128 -0.33 14.42 9.30
CA MET A 128 -0.79 13.45 10.30
C MET A 128 -2.29 13.31 10.16
N ILE A 129 -2.75 12.14 9.78
CA ILE A 129 -4.18 11.83 9.64
C ILE A 129 -4.59 10.98 10.82
N GLY A 130 -5.54 11.48 11.57
CA GLY A 130 -6.07 10.78 12.73
C GLY A 130 -7.16 9.77 12.42
#